data_c23e4fec57db44215573613d9bc2fdf4
#
_entry.id   c23e4fec57db44215573613d9bc2fdf4
#
_cell.length_a   1.000
_cell.length_b   1.000
_cell.length_c   1.000
_cell.angle_alpha   90.00
_cell.angle_beta   90.00
_cell.angle_gamma   90.00
#
_symmetry.space_group_name_H-M   'P 1'
#
loop_
_entity.id
_entity.type
_entity.pdbx_description
1 polymer ?
#
loop_
_entity_poly.entity_id
_entity_poly.type
_entity_poly.pdbx_seq_one_letter_code
_entity_poly.pdbx_strand_id
1 'polypeptide(L)'
;VLTRIQQLGTNLLVINAEQSRSVGGRARTGTIVTTLTEADYLALRREVEGIARSSAMVSAGLRLKAGYLSKVAPVLGVEPDFFAIKSWALQSGDFFVAEDMRRSARVVLLGWQVARDLYDDEDPVGERLFINRVPFEVAGVLAERGQGLDVINEDQQVYVPLTTAMRRLLDVDHYRSILLEVQDSGGMAPVAADVTALLRVR
;
A
#
# COMPACT_ATOMS: atom_id res chain seq x y z
N VAL A 1 9.82 -16.92 10.18
CA VAL A 1 9.39 -15.70 9.48
C VAL A 1 9.93 -14.51 10.26
N LEU A 2 10.88 -13.75 9.67
CA LEU A 2 11.38 -12.52 10.26
C LEU A 2 10.47 -11.39 9.76
N THR A 3 9.47 -11.04 10.55
CA THR A 3 8.55 -9.95 10.27
C THR A 3 8.84 -8.81 11.24
N ARG A 4 9.05 -7.62 10.74
CA ARG A 4 9.24 -6.44 11.58
C ARG A 4 7.90 -5.76 11.81
N ILE A 5 7.47 -5.70 13.07
CA ILE A 5 6.27 -4.98 13.49
C ILE A 5 6.70 -3.59 13.95
N GLN A 6 6.10 -2.56 13.38
CA GLN A 6 6.30 -1.16 13.77
C GLN A 6 4.99 -0.57 14.25
N GLN A 7 5.04 0.14 15.36
CA GLN A 7 3.90 0.94 15.84
C GLN A 7 4.04 2.35 15.26
N LEU A 8 3.05 2.75 14.47
CA LEU A 8 2.94 4.07 13.87
C LEU A 8 1.68 4.76 14.42
N GLY A 9 1.86 5.60 15.44
CA GLY A 9 0.72 6.26 16.09
C GLY A 9 0.15 5.48 17.27
N THR A 10 -1.04 5.88 17.72
CA THR A 10 -1.66 5.36 18.96
C THR A 10 -2.36 4.01 18.78
N ASN A 11 -2.76 3.65 17.54
CA ASN A 11 -3.54 2.44 17.27
C ASN A 11 -3.20 1.76 15.92
N LEU A 12 -2.05 2.08 15.31
CA LEU A 12 -1.64 1.54 14.02
C LEU A 12 -0.43 0.62 14.15
N LEU A 13 -0.58 -0.64 13.71
CA LEU A 13 0.50 -1.63 13.57
C LEU A 13 0.83 -1.82 12.10
N VAL A 14 2.12 -1.79 11.77
CA VAL A 14 2.61 -2.10 10.42
C VAL A 14 3.48 -3.35 10.48
N ILE A 15 3.10 -4.35 9.72
CA ILE A 15 3.83 -5.60 9.56
C ILE A 15 4.53 -5.53 8.21
N ASN A 16 5.86 -5.54 8.21
CA ASN A 16 6.66 -5.51 6.99
C ASN A 16 7.27 -6.89 6.72
N ALA A 17 7.23 -7.33 5.46
CA ALA A 17 8.03 -8.45 5.01
C ALA A 17 9.51 -8.05 5.06
N GLU A 18 10.33 -8.71 5.87
CA GLU A 18 11.77 -8.46 5.89
C GLU A 18 12.43 -9.10 4.66
N GLN A 19 13.10 -8.26 3.88
CA GLN A 19 14.11 -8.75 2.94
C GLN A 19 15.36 -9.11 3.75
N SER A 20 15.77 -10.38 3.70
CA SER A 20 17.02 -10.82 4.27
C SER A 20 18.19 -10.04 3.66
N ARG A 21 18.70 -9.01 4.37
CA ARG A 21 19.96 -8.36 4.01
C ARG A 21 21.10 -9.31 4.40
N SER A 22 21.80 -9.82 3.40
CA SER A 22 23.09 -10.50 3.59
C SER A 22 24.08 -9.50 4.22
N VAL A 23 24.39 -9.70 5.50
CA VAL A 23 25.52 -9.05 6.16
C VAL A 23 26.74 -9.97 5.96
N GLY A 24 27.71 -9.52 5.18
CA GLY A 24 29.00 -10.18 5.02
C GLY A 24 29.22 -10.83 3.66
N GLY A 25 29.65 -10.08 2.68
CA GLY A 25 30.66 -10.34 1.62
C GLY A 25 30.68 -11.68 0.86
N ARG A 26 29.67 -12.55 0.91
CA ARG A 26 29.50 -13.69 0.01
C ARG A 26 28.07 -13.71 -0.50
N ALA A 27 27.93 -13.47 -1.79
CA ALA A 27 26.67 -13.65 -2.52
C ALA A 27 26.25 -15.13 -2.39
N ARG A 28 25.45 -15.42 -1.38
CA ARG A 28 24.52 -16.53 -1.47
C ARG A 28 23.37 -16.01 -2.31
N THR A 29 23.04 -16.70 -3.38
CA THR A 29 21.79 -16.56 -4.11
C THR A 29 20.67 -16.61 -3.07
N GLY A 30 20.34 -15.46 -2.50
CA GLY A 30 19.30 -15.36 -1.48
C GLY A 30 17.98 -15.57 -2.19
N THR A 31 17.34 -16.70 -1.94
CA THR A 31 15.93 -16.90 -2.18
C THR A 31 15.23 -15.66 -1.62
N ILE A 32 14.48 -14.93 -2.47
CA ILE A 32 13.59 -13.86 -2.01
C ILE A 32 12.61 -14.55 -1.06
N VAL A 33 12.77 -14.33 0.23
CA VAL A 33 11.86 -14.91 1.23
C VAL A 33 10.61 -14.04 1.19
N THR A 34 9.63 -14.47 0.42
CA THR A 34 8.28 -13.93 0.38
C THR A 34 7.58 -14.33 1.67
N THR A 35 7.51 -13.42 2.63
CA THR A 35 7.12 -13.80 4.00
C THR A 35 5.68 -13.46 4.36
N LEU A 36 4.97 -12.65 3.58
CA LEU A 36 3.58 -12.29 3.84
C LEU A 36 2.69 -12.75 2.69
N THR A 37 1.92 -13.80 2.92
CA THR A 37 1.00 -14.37 1.93
C THR A 37 -0.45 -13.97 2.20
N GLU A 38 -1.33 -14.22 1.23
CA GLU A 38 -2.79 -14.06 1.41
C GLU A 38 -3.31 -14.93 2.55
N ALA A 39 -2.78 -16.15 2.71
CA ALA A 39 -3.14 -17.04 3.80
C ALA A 39 -2.79 -16.47 5.18
N ASP A 40 -1.64 -15.78 5.30
CA ASP A 40 -1.24 -15.12 6.53
C ASP A 40 -2.15 -13.92 6.83
N TYR A 41 -2.47 -13.13 5.83
CA TYR A 41 -3.38 -12.00 5.97
C TYR A 41 -4.79 -12.43 6.41
N LEU A 42 -5.32 -13.48 5.80
CA LEU A 42 -6.62 -14.05 6.18
C LEU A 42 -6.62 -14.63 7.59
N ALA A 43 -5.53 -15.27 7.99
CA ALA A 43 -5.38 -15.79 9.35
C ALA A 43 -5.34 -14.65 10.39
N LEU A 44 -4.59 -13.57 10.12
CA LEU A 44 -4.56 -12.39 10.98
C LEU A 44 -5.97 -11.83 11.21
N ARG A 45 -6.77 -11.70 10.16
CA ARG A 45 -8.13 -11.19 10.24
C ARG A 45 -9.11 -12.10 10.99
N ARG A 46 -8.86 -13.40 11.01
CA ARG A 46 -9.77 -14.38 11.63
C ARG A 46 -9.40 -14.71 13.07
N GLU A 47 -8.12 -14.76 13.38
CA GLU A 47 -7.58 -15.33 14.61
C GLU A 47 -7.10 -14.28 15.60
N VAL A 48 -6.81 -13.05 15.15
CA VAL A 48 -6.38 -11.97 16.04
C VAL A 48 -7.58 -11.08 16.37
N GLU A 49 -7.95 -11.06 17.64
CA GLU A 49 -9.00 -10.18 18.14
C GLU A 49 -8.48 -8.75 18.33
N GLY A 50 -9.39 -7.76 18.32
CA GLY A 50 -9.06 -6.36 18.54
C GLY A 50 -8.60 -5.59 17.29
N ILE A 51 -8.58 -6.20 16.09
CA ILE A 51 -8.35 -5.52 14.83
C ILE A 51 -9.65 -4.84 14.39
N ALA A 52 -9.62 -3.51 14.20
CA ALA A 52 -10.76 -2.74 13.68
C ALA A 52 -10.80 -2.77 12.16
N ARG A 53 -9.66 -2.52 11.53
CA ARG A 53 -9.48 -2.52 10.07
C ARG A 53 -8.12 -3.08 9.71
N SER A 54 -8.01 -3.57 8.48
CA SER A 54 -6.74 -4.07 7.95
C SER A 54 -6.61 -3.76 6.47
N SER A 55 -5.39 -3.57 5.99
CA SER A 55 -5.10 -3.43 4.57
C SER A 55 -3.76 -4.08 4.25
N ALA A 56 -3.78 -5.03 3.31
CA ALA A 56 -2.56 -5.53 2.72
C ALA A 56 -2.04 -4.54 1.67
N MET A 57 -0.72 -4.53 1.45
CA MET A 57 -0.08 -3.58 0.56
C MET A 57 1.07 -4.20 -0.21
N VAL A 58 1.15 -3.84 -1.50
CA VAL A 58 2.34 -4.02 -2.35
C VAL A 58 2.83 -2.67 -2.85
N SER A 59 4.10 -2.52 -3.17
CA SER A 59 4.63 -1.28 -3.71
C SER A 59 5.83 -1.49 -4.62
N ALA A 60 5.92 -0.65 -5.65
CA ALA A 60 7.10 -0.57 -6.53
C ALA A 60 7.24 0.85 -7.10
N GLY A 61 8.49 1.23 -7.42
CA GLY A 61 8.75 2.43 -8.19
C GLY A 61 8.48 2.17 -9.67
N LEU A 62 7.43 2.77 -10.23
CA LEU A 62 7.01 2.55 -11.61
C LEU A 62 6.99 3.87 -12.40
N ARG A 63 7.12 3.75 -13.72
CA ARG A 63 7.03 4.89 -14.63
C ARG A 63 5.57 5.26 -14.87
N LEU A 64 5.24 6.49 -14.58
CA LEU A 64 3.97 7.14 -14.88
C LEU A 64 4.11 7.95 -16.17
N LYS A 65 3.07 7.98 -17.01
CA LYS A 65 3.02 8.82 -18.22
C LYS A 65 1.61 9.34 -18.45
N ALA A 66 1.49 10.67 -18.52
CA ALA A 66 0.30 11.41 -18.89
C ALA A 66 0.64 12.29 -20.11
N GLY A 67 -0.02 12.06 -21.24
CA GLY A 67 0.33 12.76 -22.47
C GLY A 67 1.80 12.60 -22.85
N TYR A 68 2.53 13.73 -22.86
CA TYR A 68 3.98 13.78 -23.12
C TYR A 68 4.83 13.85 -21.85
N LEU A 69 4.22 14.08 -20.69
CA LEU A 69 4.91 14.11 -19.39
C LEU A 69 5.12 12.69 -18.85
N SER A 70 6.26 12.48 -18.18
CA SER A 70 6.53 11.21 -17.52
C SER A 70 7.42 11.40 -16.31
N LYS A 71 7.15 10.62 -15.25
CA LYS A 71 7.99 10.55 -14.05
C LYS A 71 8.03 9.14 -13.49
N VAL A 72 8.96 8.85 -12.62
CA VAL A 72 8.97 7.64 -11.79
C VAL A 72 8.45 8.02 -10.41
N ALA A 73 7.47 7.26 -9.93
CA ALA A 73 6.90 7.45 -8.61
C ALA A 73 6.62 6.12 -7.93
N PRO A 74 6.55 6.06 -6.59
CA PRO A 74 6.05 4.90 -5.87
C PRO A 74 4.58 4.67 -6.20
N VAL A 75 4.27 3.46 -6.70
CA VAL A 75 2.90 2.99 -6.92
C VAL A 75 2.59 1.95 -5.85
N LEU A 76 1.55 2.21 -5.09
CA LEU A 76 1.07 1.36 -4.01
C LEU A 76 -0.23 0.66 -4.44
N GLY A 77 -0.23 -0.67 -4.38
CA GLY A 77 -1.45 -1.45 -4.43
C GLY A 77 -2.00 -1.62 -3.03
N VAL A 78 -3.20 -1.12 -2.77
CA VAL A 78 -3.82 -1.10 -1.45
C VAL A 78 -5.28 -1.55 -1.50
N GLU A 79 -5.84 -1.92 -0.36
CA GLU A 79 -7.28 -2.16 -0.20
C GLU A 79 -8.01 -0.85 0.16
N PRO A 80 -9.33 -0.74 -0.07
CA PRO A 80 -10.10 0.48 0.23
C PRO A 80 -9.97 0.96 1.68
N ASP A 81 -9.87 0.03 2.63
CA ASP A 81 -9.73 0.35 4.06
C ASP A 81 -8.44 1.13 4.38
N PHE A 82 -7.42 1.06 3.51
CA PHE A 82 -6.17 1.81 3.65
C PHE A 82 -6.41 3.31 3.85
N PHE A 83 -7.33 3.88 3.08
CA PHE A 83 -7.60 5.32 3.13
C PHE A 83 -8.28 5.71 4.44
N ALA A 84 -9.17 4.88 4.97
CA ALA A 84 -9.79 5.09 6.28
C ALA A 84 -8.76 4.94 7.42
N ILE A 85 -7.92 3.88 7.39
CA ILE A 85 -6.85 3.64 8.36
C ILE A 85 -5.89 4.83 8.43
N LYS A 86 -5.52 5.38 7.27
CA LYS A 86 -4.60 6.52 7.15
C LYS A 86 -5.31 7.87 7.25
N SER A 87 -6.64 7.89 7.46
CA SER A 87 -7.46 9.13 7.50
C SER A 87 -7.21 10.03 6.28
N TRP A 88 -7.19 9.44 5.09
CA TRP A 88 -7.04 10.18 3.85
C TRP A 88 -8.32 10.94 3.49
N ALA A 89 -8.17 12.16 2.99
CA ALA A 89 -9.22 12.93 2.34
C ALA A 89 -8.94 13.05 0.84
N LEU A 90 -9.99 13.27 0.06
CA LEU A 90 -9.88 13.60 -1.36
C LEU A 90 -9.92 15.11 -1.56
N GLN A 91 -9.18 15.59 -2.55
CA GLN A 91 -9.31 16.92 -3.12
C GLN A 91 -10.39 16.90 -4.21
N SER A 92 -10.38 15.87 -5.07
CA SER A 92 -11.38 15.69 -6.14
C SER A 92 -11.58 14.20 -6.43
N GLY A 93 -12.73 13.86 -7.06
CA GLY A 93 -13.08 12.49 -7.44
C GLY A 93 -13.54 11.60 -6.29
N ASP A 94 -13.40 10.28 -6.46
CA ASP A 94 -13.88 9.26 -5.54
C ASP A 94 -12.81 8.22 -5.19
N PHE A 95 -12.89 7.64 -3.98
CA PHE A 95 -12.09 6.47 -3.64
C PHE A 95 -12.57 5.25 -4.43
N PHE A 96 -11.64 4.39 -4.82
CA PHE A 96 -12.02 3.08 -5.34
C PHE A 96 -12.59 2.20 -4.22
N VAL A 97 -13.48 1.29 -4.60
CA VAL A 97 -14.27 0.46 -3.69
C VAL A 97 -13.96 -1.03 -3.84
N ALA A 98 -14.56 -1.85 -2.97
CA ALA A 98 -14.38 -3.31 -3.01
C ALA A 98 -14.76 -3.94 -4.37
N GLU A 99 -15.68 -3.34 -5.12
CA GLU A 99 -16.02 -3.80 -6.47
C GLU A 99 -14.86 -3.64 -7.45
N ASP A 100 -14.11 -2.56 -7.34
CA ASP A 100 -12.91 -2.30 -8.17
C ASP A 100 -11.82 -3.33 -7.89
N MET A 101 -11.69 -3.75 -6.62
CA MET A 101 -10.82 -4.85 -6.23
C MET A 101 -11.23 -6.17 -6.91
N ARG A 102 -12.52 -6.55 -6.84
CA ARG A 102 -13.03 -7.80 -7.42
C ARG A 102 -12.79 -7.88 -8.92
N ARG A 103 -13.03 -6.78 -9.63
CA ARG A 103 -12.86 -6.67 -11.09
C ARG A 103 -11.43 -6.42 -11.53
N SER A 104 -10.51 -6.22 -10.58
CA SER A 104 -9.15 -5.73 -10.86
C SER A 104 -9.20 -4.50 -11.79
N ALA A 105 -10.03 -3.52 -11.41
CA ALA A 105 -10.27 -2.30 -12.18
C ALA A 105 -8.98 -1.50 -12.35
N ARG A 106 -8.84 -0.87 -13.50
CA ARG A 106 -7.69 -0.01 -13.82
C ARG A 106 -7.99 1.43 -13.47
N VAL A 107 -8.23 1.67 -12.18
CA VAL A 107 -8.44 2.99 -11.60
C VAL A 107 -7.26 3.38 -10.72
N VAL A 108 -7.00 4.66 -10.61
CA VAL A 108 -5.85 5.19 -9.87
C VAL A 108 -6.23 6.44 -9.10
N LEU A 109 -5.71 6.55 -7.87
CA LEU A 109 -5.74 7.78 -7.09
C LEU A 109 -4.33 8.39 -7.10
N LEU A 110 -4.26 9.67 -7.35
CA LEU A 110 -3.00 10.41 -7.39
C LEU A 110 -2.77 11.11 -6.05
N GLY A 111 -1.55 11.04 -5.54
CA GLY A 111 -1.11 11.98 -4.51
C GLY A 111 -1.06 13.39 -5.10
N TRP A 112 -1.29 14.38 -4.27
CA TRP A 112 -1.42 15.78 -4.68
C TRP A 112 -0.26 16.27 -5.56
N GLN A 113 0.98 15.99 -5.16
CA GLN A 113 2.16 16.43 -5.92
C GLN A 113 2.29 15.71 -7.27
N VAL A 114 1.87 14.43 -7.35
CA VAL A 114 1.89 13.69 -8.63
C VAL A 114 0.88 14.27 -9.60
N ALA A 115 -0.30 14.63 -9.12
CA ALA A 115 -1.32 15.28 -9.95
C ALA A 115 -0.81 16.58 -10.54
N ARG A 116 -0.20 17.44 -9.72
CA ARG A 116 0.40 18.70 -10.18
C ARG A 116 1.55 18.51 -11.16
N ASP A 117 2.41 17.52 -10.93
CA ASP A 117 3.57 17.28 -11.81
C ASP A 117 3.19 16.74 -13.20
N LEU A 118 2.01 16.10 -13.34
CA LEU A 118 1.57 15.46 -14.58
C LEU A 118 0.42 16.19 -15.30
N TYR A 119 -0.35 17.00 -14.56
CA TYR A 119 -1.55 17.67 -15.08
C TYR A 119 -1.59 19.16 -14.76
N ASP A 120 -0.50 19.70 -14.18
CA ASP A 120 -0.41 21.09 -13.73
C ASP A 120 -1.58 21.46 -12.78
N ASP A 121 -2.33 22.51 -13.07
CA ASP A 121 -3.47 22.95 -12.27
C ASP A 121 -4.83 22.40 -12.79
N GLU A 122 -4.82 21.51 -13.78
CA GLU A 122 -6.03 20.89 -14.31
C GLU A 122 -6.48 19.72 -13.41
N ASP A 123 -7.80 19.54 -13.26
CA ASP A 123 -8.35 18.39 -12.54
C ASP A 123 -8.21 17.12 -13.42
N PRO A 124 -7.40 16.15 -13.02
CA PRO A 124 -7.14 14.97 -13.82
C PRO A 124 -8.23 13.89 -13.72
N VAL A 125 -9.30 14.09 -12.94
CA VAL A 125 -10.34 13.06 -12.73
C VAL A 125 -11.00 12.68 -14.06
N GLY A 126 -11.04 11.37 -14.35
CA GLY A 126 -11.51 10.84 -15.62
C GLY A 126 -10.44 10.76 -16.72
N GLU A 127 -9.30 11.42 -16.53
CA GLU A 127 -8.19 11.39 -17.49
C GLU A 127 -7.44 10.05 -17.47
N ARG A 128 -6.65 9.81 -18.53
CA ARG A 128 -5.89 8.58 -18.69
C ARG A 128 -4.45 8.75 -18.25
N LEU A 129 -4.03 7.91 -17.30
CA LEU A 129 -2.65 7.75 -16.88
C LEU A 129 -2.12 6.37 -17.28
N PHE A 130 -0.91 6.30 -17.85
CA PHE A 130 -0.21 5.04 -18.07
C PHE A 130 0.76 4.75 -16.92
N ILE A 131 0.59 3.59 -16.29
CA ILE A 131 1.51 3.06 -15.27
C ILE A 131 2.23 1.88 -15.91
N ASN A 132 3.54 1.98 -16.09
CA ASN A 132 4.35 0.96 -16.76
C ASN A 132 3.72 0.44 -18.08
N ARG A 133 3.20 1.34 -18.92
CA ARG A 133 2.49 1.09 -20.19
C ARG A 133 1.06 0.52 -20.05
N VAL A 134 0.58 0.24 -18.87
CA VAL A 134 -0.81 -0.17 -18.64
C VAL A 134 -1.68 1.09 -18.44
N PRO A 135 -2.79 1.26 -19.18
CA PRO A 135 -3.65 2.42 -19.04
C PRO A 135 -4.54 2.30 -17.79
N PHE A 136 -4.63 3.39 -17.05
CA PHE A 136 -5.51 3.58 -15.90
C PHE A 136 -6.36 4.83 -16.10
N GLU A 137 -7.53 4.86 -15.49
CA GLU A 137 -8.37 6.04 -15.36
C GLU A 137 -8.15 6.68 -14.00
N VAL A 138 -7.95 7.98 -13.95
CA VAL A 138 -7.80 8.72 -12.70
C VAL A 138 -9.16 8.81 -12.03
N ALA A 139 -9.34 8.13 -10.89
CA ALA A 139 -10.57 8.14 -10.11
C ALA A 139 -10.64 9.34 -9.16
N GLY A 140 -9.50 9.85 -8.72
CA GLY A 140 -9.45 11.01 -7.84
C GLY A 140 -8.04 11.46 -7.49
N VAL A 141 -7.97 12.60 -6.81
CA VAL A 141 -6.75 13.20 -6.28
C VAL A 141 -6.87 13.30 -4.77
N LEU A 142 -5.85 12.84 -4.07
CA LEU A 142 -5.79 12.95 -2.61
C LEU A 142 -5.49 14.38 -2.19
N ALA A 143 -6.03 14.79 -1.05
CA ALA A 143 -5.75 16.08 -0.46
C ALA A 143 -4.27 16.18 -0.07
N GLU A 144 -3.69 17.37 -0.20
CA GLU A 144 -2.32 17.66 0.21
C GLU A 144 -2.11 17.39 1.70
N ARG A 145 -1.08 16.64 2.02
CA ARG A 145 -0.63 16.43 3.41
C ARG A 145 0.63 17.19 3.76
N GLY A 146 1.36 17.62 2.73
CA GLY A 146 2.66 18.24 2.88
C GLY A 146 3.74 17.24 3.30
N GLN A 147 4.93 17.76 3.54
CA GLN A 147 6.04 16.98 4.10
C GLN A 147 5.80 16.83 5.61
N GLY A 148 5.32 15.65 6.04
CA GLY A 148 5.36 15.25 7.43
C GLY A 148 6.81 15.07 7.92
N LEU A 149 6.98 14.77 9.20
CA LEU A 149 8.28 14.41 9.79
C LEU A 149 8.82 13.06 9.25
N ASP A 150 8.02 12.34 8.50
CA ASP A 150 8.38 11.07 7.87
C ASP A 150 9.17 11.29 6.58
N VAL A 151 10.18 10.45 6.38
CA VAL A 151 11.09 10.46 5.21
C VAL A 151 10.35 10.20 3.89
N ILE A 152 9.12 9.69 3.95
CA ILE A 152 8.30 9.33 2.80
C ILE A 152 7.27 10.43 2.53
N ASN A 153 7.43 11.14 1.41
CA ASN A 153 6.43 12.11 0.97
C ASN A 153 5.23 11.36 0.34
N GLU A 154 4.14 11.25 1.09
CA GLU A 154 2.92 10.56 0.65
C GLU A 154 2.24 11.27 -0.53
N ASP A 155 2.43 12.59 -0.69
CA ASP A 155 1.91 13.37 -1.82
C ASP A 155 2.57 13.01 -3.17
N GLN A 156 3.72 12.33 -3.13
CA GLN A 156 4.44 11.84 -4.31
C GLN A 156 4.12 10.40 -4.68
N GLN A 157 3.14 9.80 -4.05
CA GLN A 157 2.73 8.41 -4.26
C GLN A 157 1.46 8.31 -5.10
N VAL A 158 1.26 7.13 -5.67
CA VAL A 158 0.09 6.79 -6.47
C VAL A 158 -0.52 5.50 -5.93
N TYR A 159 -1.84 5.43 -5.88
CA TYR A 159 -2.56 4.33 -5.27
C TYR A 159 -3.47 3.65 -6.28
N VAL A 160 -3.41 2.34 -6.35
CA VAL A 160 -4.26 1.49 -7.22
C VAL A 160 -4.86 0.35 -6.41
N PRO A 161 -5.95 -0.28 -6.87
CA PRO A 161 -6.48 -1.47 -6.19
C PRO A 161 -5.42 -2.56 -6.07
N LEU A 162 -5.30 -3.16 -4.88
CA LEU A 162 -4.29 -4.18 -4.56
C LEU A 162 -4.25 -5.31 -5.60
N THR A 163 -5.41 -5.85 -5.97
CA THR A 163 -5.52 -6.93 -6.97
C THR A 163 -5.01 -6.51 -8.35
N THR A 164 -5.22 -5.25 -8.72
CA THR A 164 -4.73 -4.70 -9.99
C THR A 164 -3.22 -4.54 -9.95
N ALA A 165 -2.66 -4.03 -8.84
CA ALA A 165 -1.22 -3.92 -8.66
C ALA A 165 -0.54 -5.29 -8.75
N MET A 166 -1.04 -6.27 -8.00
CA MET A 166 -0.46 -7.62 -7.95
C MET A 166 -0.49 -8.32 -9.30
N ARG A 167 -1.66 -8.31 -9.98
CA ARG A 167 -1.88 -9.11 -11.20
C ARG A 167 -1.42 -8.45 -12.49
N ARG A 168 -1.44 -7.10 -12.56
CA ARG A 168 -1.24 -6.37 -13.82
C ARG A 168 0.04 -5.54 -13.87
N LEU A 169 0.57 -5.14 -12.72
CA LEU A 169 1.74 -4.27 -12.66
C LEU A 169 3.00 -5.00 -12.19
N LEU A 170 2.87 -5.86 -11.18
CA LEU A 170 4.01 -6.44 -10.47
C LEU A 170 4.15 -7.95 -10.68
N ASP A 171 3.07 -8.65 -11.02
CA ASP A 171 3.03 -10.13 -11.16
C ASP A 171 3.59 -10.82 -9.92
N VAL A 172 3.01 -10.49 -8.75
CA VAL A 172 3.42 -11.02 -7.45
C VAL A 172 2.24 -11.66 -6.71
N ASP A 173 2.51 -12.64 -5.87
CA ASP A 173 1.55 -13.39 -5.06
C ASP A 173 1.72 -13.17 -3.54
N HIS A 174 2.55 -12.21 -3.16
CA HIS A 174 2.88 -11.89 -1.77
C HIS A 174 2.75 -10.40 -1.50
N TYR A 175 2.57 -10.05 -0.22
CA TYR A 175 2.46 -8.68 0.23
C TYR A 175 3.81 -8.13 0.70
N ARG A 176 4.01 -6.84 0.53
CA ARG A 176 5.17 -6.12 1.07
C ARG A 176 4.95 -5.77 2.53
N SER A 177 3.74 -5.36 2.87
CA SER A 177 3.36 -5.04 4.24
C SER A 177 1.85 -5.19 4.45
N ILE A 178 1.47 -5.29 5.71
CA ILE A 178 0.08 -5.31 6.17
C ILE A 178 -0.06 -4.21 7.23
N LEU A 179 -1.07 -3.37 7.06
CA LEU A 179 -1.48 -2.37 8.03
C LEU A 179 -2.64 -2.92 8.85
N LEU A 180 -2.58 -2.76 10.16
CA LEU A 180 -3.65 -3.14 11.08
C LEU A 180 -4.00 -1.92 11.96
N GLU A 181 -5.26 -1.56 11.96
CA GLU A 181 -5.81 -0.61 12.92
C GLU A 181 -6.40 -1.38 14.09
N VAL A 182 -5.94 -1.09 15.31
CA VAL A 182 -6.42 -1.71 16.54
C VAL A 182 -7.59 -0.89 17.08
N GLN A 183 -8.61 -1.55 17.62
CA GLN A 183 -9.84 -0.91 18.12
C GLN A 183 -9.56 0.08 19.25
N ASP A 184 -8.62 -0.27 20.14
CA ASP A 184 -8.25 0.55 21.28
C ASP A 184 -6.72 0.63 21.41
N SER A 185 -6.21 1.82 21.70
CA SER A 185 -4.78 2.03 21.91
C SER A 185 -4.20 1.22 23.08
N GLY A 186 -5.01 0.91 24.09
CA GLY A 186 -4.66 0.00 25.19
C GLY A 186 -4.48 -1.45 24.75
N GLY A 187 -5.11 -1.84 23.64
CA GLY A 187 -5.02 -3.18 23.05
C GLY A 187 -3.79 -3.41 22.16
N MET A 188 -2.95 -2.41 21.92
CA MET A 188 -1.82 -2.52 20.98
C MET A 188 -0.82 -3.61 21.35
N ALA A 189 -0.42 -3.68 22.61
CA ALA A 189 0.60 -4.65 23.06
C ALA A 189 0.12 -6.10 22.97
N PRO A 190 -1.07 -6.48 23.46
CA PRO A 190 -1.60 -7.82 23.27
C PRO A 190 -1.81 -8.18 21.80
N VAL A 191 -2.41 -7.29 20.98
CA VAL A 191 -2.58 -7.54 19.54
C VAL A 191 -1.24 -7.74 18.84
N ALA A 192 -0.21 -6.95 19.15
CA ALA A 192 1.13 -7.13 18.58
C ALA A 192 1.76 -8.47 19.00
N ALA A 193 1.52 -8.94 20.23
CA ALA A 193 1.98 -10.24 20.70
C ALA A 193 1.29 -11.39 19.95
N ASP A 194 -0.04 -11.31 19.79
CA ASP A 194 -0.84 -12.33 19.10
C ASP A 194 -0.46 -12.41 17.60
N VAL A 195 -0.31 -11.24 16.94
CA VAL A 195 0.21 -11.15 15.55
C VAL A 195 1.58 -11.82 15.44
N THR A 196 2.47 -11.52 16.39
CA THR A 196 3.81 -12.12 16.40
C THR A 196 3.76 -13.63 16.60
N ALA A 197 2.95 -14.11 17.54
CA ALA A 197 2.80 -15.53 17.83
C ALA A 197 2.25 -16.27 16.60
N LEU A 198 1.20 -15.74 15.98
CA LEU A 198 0.58 -16.32 14.80
C LEU A 198 1.56 -16.43 13.61
N LEU A 199 2.28 -15.34 13.31
CA LEU A 199 3.21 -15.31 12.18
C LEU A 199 4.49 -16.12 12.39
N ARG A 200 4.86 -16.44 13.64
CA ARG A 200 6.01 -17.33 13.93
C ARG A 200 5.74 -18.81 13.66
N VAL A 201 4.49 -19.20 13.67
CA VAL A 201 4.10 -20.60 13.49
C VAL A 201 3.86 -20.93 12.00
N ARG A 202 3.74 -19.89 11.17
CA ARG A 202 3.48 -19.99 9.73
C ARG A 202 4.73 -19.71 8.91
#